data_d0a17c80305d9f46c18b948379fe786a
#
_entry.id   d0a17c80305d9f46c18b948379fe786a
#
_cell.length_a   1.000
_cell.length_b   1.000
_cell.length_c   1.000
_cell.angle_alpha   90.00
_cell.angle_beta   90.00
_cell.angle_gamma   90.00
#
_symmetry.space_group_name_H-M   'P 1'
#
loop_
_entity.id
_entity.type
_entity.pdbx_description
1 polymer ?
#
loop_
_entity_poly.entity_id
_entity_poly.type
_entity_poly.pdbx_seq_one_letter_code
_entity_poly.pdbx_strand_id
1 'polypeptide(L)'
;MAMRPVLSSVTLVALILTFLFVGCAKEEPPPPTVEPPPRPAAPPPPPPSPPPPPPGPSISQQAFQEFQNQDIYFDFDKYDLRTDARTILDRKASFLNQNSSVRVQIEGHTDDRGTAEYNLALGERRANAAKQYLSTAVISAGRLSTISYGEERPLDPAHNEAAWAKNRRDHFVITGQ
;
A
#
# COMPACT_ATOMS: atom_id res chain seq x y z
N MET A 1 -23.25 2.46 -51.24
CA MET A 1 -22.96 1.40 -52.18
C MET A 1 -22.63 0.17 -51.33
N ALA A 2 -23.54 -0.59 -50.94
CA ALA A 2 -24.25 -1.72 -51.50
C ALA A 2 -23.32 -2.76 -52.10
N MET A 3 -23.17 -3.91 -51.44
CA MET A 3 -23.65 -5.19 -51.96
C MET A 3 -23.31 -6.35 -51.00
N ARG A 4 -24.35 -6.99 -50.52
CA ARG A 4 -24.49 -8.43 -50.18
C ARG A 4 -24.64 -9.20 -51.52
N PRO A 5 -24.85 -10.53 -51.60
CA PRO A 5 -24.77 -11.68 -50.69
C PRO A 5 -23.98 -12.87 -51.35
N VAL A 6 -23.99 -14.08 -50.85
CA VAL A 6 -24.70 -15.25 -51.42
C VAL A 6 -24.57 -16.49 -50.52
N LEU A 7 -25.70 -17.01 -50.20
CA LEU A 7 -26.03 -18.35 -49.71
C LEU A 7 -25.67 -19.45 -50.72
N SER A 8 -25.26 -20.64 -50.26
CA SER A 8 -25.60 -21.85 -50.99
C SER A 8 -25.71 -23.06 -50.07
N SER A 9 -26.93 -23.46 -49.90
CA SER A 9 -27.36 -24.81 -49.47
C SER A 9 -27.08 -25.83 -50.55
N VAL A 10 -26.64 -27.00 -50.17
CA VAL A 10 -26.92 -28.21 -50.94
C VAL A 10 -27.23 -29.38 -50.02
N THR A 11 -28.48 -29.65 -49.90
CA THR A 11 -29.11 -30.94 -49.52
C THR A 11 -28.85 -31.99 -50.58
N LEU A 12 -28.50 -33.20 -50.19
CA LEU A 12 -28.94 -34.37 -50.97
C LEU A 12 -29.02 -35.60 -50.07
N VAL A 13 -30.17 -36.19 -50.21
CA VAL A 13 -30.79 -37.42 -49.72
C VAL A 13 -30.28 -38.67 -50.52
N ALA A 14 -30.28 -39.80 -49.89
CA ALA A 14 -30.49 -41.15 -50.33
C ALA A 14 -29.45 -42.14 -49.75
N LEU A 15 -29.65 -43.34 -49.42
CA LEU A 15 -30.72 -44.27 -49.54
C LEU A 15 -30.38 -45.53 -48.71
N ILE A 16 -31.35 -46.13 -48.15
CA ILE A 16 -31.44 -47.39 -47.40
C ILE A 16 -30.71 -48.53 -48.08
N LEU A 17 -29.93 -49.33 -47.37
CA LEU A 17 -29.75 -50.75 -47.66
C LEU A 17 -29.61 -51.55 -46.35
N THR A 18 -30.67 -52.25 -46.02
CA THR A 18 -30.80 -53.30 -45.02
C THR A 18 -29.96 -54.50 -45.36
N PHE A 19 -29.06 -54.91 -44.50
CA PHE A 19 -28.53 -56.30 -44.55
C PHE A 19 -28.64 -56.88 -43.12
N LEU A 20 -29.58 -57.82 -43.02
CA LEU A 20 -29.72 -58.74 -41.89
C LEU A 20 -28.58 -59.75 -41.95
N PHE A 21 -27.65 -59.65 -41.01
CA PHE A 21 -26.78 -60.79 -40.68
C PHE A 21 -27.11 -61.22 -39.25
N VAL A 22 -27.80 -62.34 -39.14
CA VAL A 22 -27.90 -63.15 -37.93
C VAL A 22 -26.57 -63.87 -37.77
N GLY A 23 -25.74 -63.34 -36.89
CA GLY A 23 -24.52 -64.00 -36.45
C GLY A 23 -24.69 -64.42 -34.97
N CYS A 24 -24.67 -65.75 -34.75
CA CYS A 24 -24.55 -66.29 -33.40
C CYS A 24 -23.27 -65.80 -32.73
N ALA A 25 -23.36 -64.84 -31.86
CA ALA A 25 -22.25 -64.45 -31.01
C ALA A 25 -22.21 -65.46 -29.84
N LYS A 26 -21.13 -66.24 -29.82
CA LYS A 26 -20.73 -67.07 -28.69
C LYS A 26 -20.33 -66.10 -27.52
N GLU A 27 -21.09 -66.17 -26.45
CA GLU A 27 -20.78 -65.39 -25.23
C GLU A 27 -19.42 -65.84 -24.66
N GLU A 28 -18.41 -65.00 -24.76
CA GLU A 28 -17.18 -65.15 -24.03
C GLU A 28 -17.46 -64.74 -22.54
N PRO A 29 -16.95 -65.50 -21.57
CA PRO A 29 -17.10 -65.15 -20.17
C PRO A 29 -16.39 -63.80 -19.91
N PRO A 30 -16.94 -62.92 -19.10
CA PRO A 30 -16.33 -61.61 -18.78
C PRO A 30 -14.94 -61.83 -18.18
N PRO A 31 -13.98 -61.00 -18.56
CA PRO A 31 -12.62 -61.03 -17.97
C PRO A 31 -12.71 -60.83 -16.48
N PRO A 32 -11.82 -61.49 -15.69
CA PRO A 32 -11.82 -61.34 -14.25
C PRO A 32 -11.67 -59.86 -13.90
N THR A 33 -12.61 -59.35 -13.10
CA THR A 33 -12.57 -58.00 -12.55
C THR A 33 -11.34 -57.92 -11.64
N VAL A 34 -10.26 -57.31 -12.15
CA VAL A 34 -9.08 -56.98 -11.33
C VAL A 34 -9.50 -55.81 -10.44
N GLU A 35 -9.71 -56.08 -9.16
CA GLU A 35 -9.93 -55.03 -8.19
C GLU A 35 -8.74 -54.06 -8.22
N PRO A 36 -8.98 -52.74 -8.40
CA PRO A 36 -7.87 -51.81 -8.40
C PRO A 36 -7.13 -51.84 -7.04
N PRO A 37 -5.81 -51.75 -7.03
CA PRO A 37 -5.05 -51.77 -5.78
C PRO A 37 -5.57 -50.68 -4.82
N PRO A 38 -5.60 -50.97 -3.52
CA PRO A 38 -6.08 -50.01 -2.53
C PRO A 38 -5.31 -48.69 -2.69
N ARG A 39 -6.08 -47.60 -2.84
CA ARG A 39 -5.53 -46.25 -2.99
C ARG A 39 -4.66 -45.96 -1.72
N PRO A 40 -3.40 -45.52 -1.89
CA PRO A 40 -2.58 -45.13 -0.75
C PRO A 40 -3.36 -44.18 0.15
N ALA A 41 -3.34 -44.42 1.46
CA ALA A 41 -3.97 -43.55 2.43
C ALA A 41 -3.43 -42.11 2.25
N ALA A 42 -4.35 -41.15 2.17
CA ALA A 42 -3.96 -39.76 2.09
C ALA A 42 -3.06 -39.38 3.30
N PRO A 43 -2.00 -38.62 3.10
CA PRO A 43 -1.17 -38.17 4.23
C PRO A 43 -2.06 -37.45 5.25
N PRO A 44 -1.76 -37.58 6.54
CA PRO A 44 -2.52 -36.91 7.58
C PRO A 44 -2.52 -35.39 7.33
N PRO A 45 -3.61 -34.68 7.64
CA PRO A 45 -3.65 -33.22 7.48
C PRO A 45 -2.51 -32.57 8.26
N PRO A 46 -1.89 -31.51 7.75
CA PRO A 46 -0.87 -30.78 8.48
C PRO A 46 -1.43 -30.29 9.82
N PRO A 47 -0.60 -30.24 10.89
CA PRO A 47 -1.04 -29.74 12.17
C PRO A 47 -1.60 -28.31 12.00
N PRO A 48 -2.64 -27.95 12.78
CA PRO A 48 -3.21 -26.61 12.70
C PRO A 48 -2.13 -25.55 12.95
N SER A 49 -2.11 -24.53 12.10
CA SER A 49 -1.19 -23.41 12.27
C SER A 49 -1.39 -22.79 13.66
N PRO A 50 -0.31 -22.39 14.35
CA PRO A 50 -0.45 -21.70 15.63
C PRO A 50 -1.36 -20.47 15.46
N PRO A 51 -2.19 -20.15 16.46
CA PRO A 51 -3.05 -18.97 16.39
C PRO A 51 -2.17 -17.71 16.15
N PRO A 52 -2.67 -16.75 15.38
CA PRO A 52 -1.95 -15.50 15.19
C PRO A 52 -1.65 -14.86 16.54
N PRO A 53 -0.49 -14.21 16.72
CA PRO A 53 -0.19 -13.50 17.95
C PRO A 53 -1.31 -12.50 18.26
N PRO A 54 -1.65 -12.26 19.53
CA PRO A 54 -2.66 -11.29 19.90
C PRO A 54 -2.29 -9.93 19.30
N PRO A 55 -3.29 -9.16 18.80
CA PRO A 55 -3.02 -7.82 18.28
C PRO A 55 -2.31 -7.02 19.38
N GLY A 56 -1.18 -6.41 19.01
CA GLY A 56 -0.45 -5.50 19.88
C GLY A 56 -1.37 -4.38 20.40
N PRO A 57 -1.01 -3.68 21.47
CA PRO A 57 -1.84 -2.60 22.01
C PRO A 57 -2.18 -1.63 20.88
N SER A 58 -3.48 -1.49 20.59
CA SER A 58 -3.95 -0.55 19.58
C SER A 58 -3.66 0.87 20.04
N ILE A 59 -2.97 1.65 19.19
CA ILE A 59 -2.73 3.08 19.45
C ILE A 59 -4.10 3.74 19.63
N SER A 60 -4.28 4.50 20.71
CA SER A 60 -5.53 5.22 20.89
C SER A 60 -5.70 6.23 19.74
N GLN A 61 -6.91 6.37 19.23
CA GLN A 61 -7.25 7.37 18.21
C GLN A 61 -6.79 8.77 18.59
N GLN A 62 -6.88 9.10 19.87
CA GLN A 62 -6.45 10.39 20.41
C GLN A 62 -4.93 10.58 20.28
N ALA A 63 -4.12 9.61 20.68
CA ALA A 63 -2.66 9.69 20.56
C ALA A 63 -2.21 9.80 19.09
N PHE A 64 -2.91 9.14 18.19
CA PHE A 64 -2.69 9.22 16.75
C PHE A 64 -2.96 10.64 16.23
N GLN A 65 -4.12 11.20 16.57
CA GLN A 65 -4.50 12.56 16.19
C GLN A 65 -3.53 13.59 16.75
N GLU A 66 -3.16 13.46 18.02
CA GLU A 66 -2.21 14.36 18.68
C GLU A 66 -0.84 14.34 17.99
N PHE A 67 -0.36 13.16 17.60
CA PHE A 67 0.88 13.04 16.84
C PHE A 67 0.82 13.78 15.51
N GLN A 68 -0.25 13.65 14.73
CA GLN A 68 -0.37 14.28 13.42
C GLN A 68 -0.64 15.77 13.49
N ASN A 69 -1.41 16.24 14.47
CA ASN A 69 -1.81 17.64 14.59
C ASN A 69 -0.70 18.57 15.14
N GLN A 70 0.45 18.04 15.53
CA GLN A 70 1.58 18.84 16.03
C GLN A 70 2.62 19.02 14.92
N ASP A 71 2.54 20.15 14.21
CA ASP A 71 3.56 20.58 13.26
C ASP A 71 4.78 21.18 13.98
N ILE A 72 5.93 21.18 13.30
CA ILE A 72 7.09 21.98 13.71
C ILE A 72 7.26 23.15 12.75
N TYR A 73 7.75 24.28 13.27
CA TYR A 73 7.82 25.52 12.52
C TYR A 73 9.26 26.01 12.38
N PHE A 74 9.50 26.77 11.30
CA PHE A 74 10.83 27.30 10.96
C PHE A 74 10.82 28.81 10.82
N ASP A 75 11.98 29.39 11.03
CA ASP A 75 12.22 30.79 10.72
C ASP A 75 12.28 31.00 9.20
N PHE A 76 12.15 32.25 8.79
CA PHE A 76 12.26 32.62 7.39
C PHE A 76 13.61 32.20 6.80
N ASP A 77 13.56 31.54 5.67
CA ASP A 77 14.72 31.07 4.91
C ASP A 77 15.67 30.14 5.69
N LYS A 78 15.15 29.45 6.73
CA LYS A 78 15.94 28.52 7.55
C LYS A 78 15.34 27.12 7.54
N TYR A 79 16.21 26.15 7.73
CA TYR A 79 15.90 24.73 7.96
C TYR A 79 16.46 24.20 9.28
N ASP A 80 17.10 25.09 10.07
CA ASP A 80 17.58 24.73 11.40
C ASP A 80 16.40 24.52 12.36
N LEU A 81 16.46 23.44 13.14
CA LEU A 81 15.43 23.13 14.11
C LEU A 81 15.49 24.10 15.29
N ARG A 82 14.40 24.82 15.53
CA ARG A 82 14.18 25.69 16.69
C ARG A 82 14.05 24.87 17.97
N THR A 83 14.19 25.49 19.11
CA THR A 83 14.05 24.82 20.42
C THR A 83 12.67 24.23 20.64
N ASP A 84 11.61 24.96 20.25
CA ASP A 84 10.23 24.47 20.31
C ASP A 84 10.00 23.27 19.37
N ALA A 85 10.56 23.31 18.14
CA ALA A 85 10.52 22.20 17.20
C ALA A 85 11.19 20.94 17.76
N ARG A 86 12.35 21.08 18.41
CA ARG A 86 13.05 19.94 19.06
C ARG A 86 12.21 19.34 20.17
N THR A 87 11.55 20.15 21.00
CA THR A 87 10.65 19.67 22.06
C THR A 87 9.48 18.86 21.49
N ILE A 88 8.92 19.28 20.35
CA ILE A 88 7.87 18.53 19.66
C ILE A 88 8.44 17.23 19.09
N LEU A 89 9.62 17.26 18.47
CA LEU A 89 10.28 16.07 17.92
C LEU A 89 10.64 15.05 19.01
N ASP A 90 11.00 15.47 20.22
CA ASP A 90 11.24 14.55 21.35
C ASP A 90 9.96 13.81 21.75
N ARG A 91 8.80 14.49 21.76
CA ARG A 91 7.51 13.85 22.01
C ARG A 91 7.15 12.87 20.89
N LYS A 92 7.38 13.26 19.63
CA LYS A 92 7.18 12.37 18.48
C LYS A 92 8.12 11.16 18.53
N ALA A 93 9.37 11.33 18.91
CA ALA A 93 10.31 10.23 19.10
C ALA A 93 9.83 9.26 20.18
N SER A 94 9.35 9.80 21.33
CA SER A 94 8.79 8.99 22.42
C SER A 94 7.58 8.17 21.95
N PHE A 95 6.67 8.78 21.19
CA PHE A 95 5.54 8.08 20.59
C PHE A 95 5.99 6.96 19.64
N LEU A 96 6.94 7.24 18.74
CA LEU A 96 7.45 6.28 17.77
C LEU A 96 8.22 5.12 18.41
N ASN A 97 8.89 5.35 19.55
CA ASN A 97 9.55 4.30 20.32
C ASN A 97 8.55 3.37 21.00
N GLN A 98 7.43 3.91 21.49
CA GLN A 98 6.33 3.10 22.06
C GLN A 98 5.54 2.34 21.00
N ASN A 99 5.55 2.78 19.75
CA ASN A 99 4.78 2.24 18.65
C ASN A 99 5.69 1.86 17.47
N SER A 100 6.40 0.75 17.61
CA SER A 100 7.47 0.33 16.70
C SER A 100 7.02 0.00 15.27
N SER A 101 5.74 -0.35 15.05
CA SER A 101 5.14 -0.61 13.73
C SER A 101 4.83 0.66 12.95
N VAL A 102 4.67 1.80 13.62
CA VAL A 102 4.28 3.06 12.99
C VAL A 102 5.35 3.57 12.03
N ARG A 103 4.92 3.93 10.83
CA ARG A 103 5.72 4.60 9.79
C ARG A 103 5.22 6.00 9.57
N VAL A 104 6.12 6.94 9.33
CA VAL A 104 5.80 8.36 9.22
C VAL A 104 6.41 8.94 7.95
N GLN A 105 5.62 9.77 7.26
CA GLN A 105 6.07 10.66 6.22
C GLN A 105 6.14 12.08 6.80
N ILE A 106 7.26 12.76 6.58
CA ILE A 106 7.50 14.13 6.98
C ILE A 106 7.34 15.00 5.75
N GLU A 107 6.38 15.90 5.77
CA GLU A 107 6.03 16.78 4.67
C GLU A 107 6.61 18.17 4.93
N GLY A 108 7.57 18.60 4.10
CA GLY A 108 8.20 19.92 4.21
C GLY A 108 7.45 20.96 3.41
N HIS A 109 7.12 22.09 4.06
CA HIS A 109 6.42 23.23 3.48
C HIS A 109 7.19 24.52 3.67
N THR A 110 6.94 25.48 2.78
CA THR A 110 7.51 26.83 2.81
C THR A 110 6.42 27.88 2.69
N ASP A 111 6.79 29.13 2.94
CA ASP A 111 6.01 30.26 2.46
C ASP A 111 6.22 30.46 0.95
N ASP A 112 5.45 31.34 0.33
CA ASP A 112 5.39 31.58 -1.11
C ASP A 112 6.43 32.62 -1.60
N ARG A 113 7.39 33.01 -0.77
CA ARG A 113 8.46 33.93 -1.15
C ARG A 113 9.63 33.20 -1.79
N GLY A 114 10.00 33.58 -2.99
CA GLY A 114 11.08 32.98 -3.75
C GLY A 114 10.58 32.27 -5.02
N THR A 115 11.37 31.34 -5.55
CA THR A 115 10.94 30.49 -6.68
C THR A 115 10.43 29.14 -6.19
N ALA A 116 9.55 28.51 -6.95
CA ALA A 116 8.99 27.21 -6.62
C ALA A 116 10.10 26.15 -6.43
N GLU A 117 11.13 26.17 -7.30
CA GLU A 117 12.26 25.24 -7.22
C GLU A 117 13.07 25.45 -5.94
N TYR A 118 13.31 26.71 -5.55
CA TYR A 118 13.99 27.04 -4.31
C TYR A 118 13.18 26.55 -3.11
N ASN A 119 11.89 26.84 -3.10
CA ASN A 119 10.97 26.46 -2.03
C ASN A 119 10.81 24.95 -1.91
N LEU A 120 10.78 24.23 -3.03
CA LEU A 120 10.80 22.77 -3.01
C LEU A 120 12.06 22.21 -2.34
N ALA A 121 13.24 22.75 -2.72
CA ALA A 121 14.52 22.35 -2.13
C ALA A 121 14.63 22.75 -0.63
N LEU A 122 14.06 23.89 -0.23
CA LEU A 122 14.05 24.34 1.16
C LEU A 122 13.15 23.43 2.03
N GLY A 123 11.96 23.09 1.52
CA GLY A 123 11.05 22.14 2.20
C GLY A 123 11.70 20.77 2.36
N GLU A 124 12.42 20.28 1.36
CA GLU A 124 13.16 19.01 1.47
C GLU A 124 14.26 19.08 2.55
N ARG A 125 15.03 20.18 2.61
CA ARG A 125 16.04 20.35 3.67
C ARG A 125 15.43 20.37 5.07
N ARG A 126 14.24 20.99 5.26
CA ARG A 126 13.48 21.01 6.52
C ARG A 126 13.06 19.60 6.92
N ALA A 127 12.35 18.89 6.04
CA ALA A 127 11.90 17.53 6.31
C ALA A 127 13.08 16.58 6.61
N ASN A 128 14.21 16.73 5.91
CA ASN A 128 15.43 15.97 6.19
C ASN A 128 16.07 16.32 7.55
N ALA A 129 16.03 17.58 7.97
CA ALA A 129 16.52 17.98 9.31
C ALA A 129 15.69 17.31 10.41
N ALA A 130 14.36 17.32 10.29
CA ALA A 130 13.47 16.62 11.23
C ALA A 130 13.69 15.09 11.20
N LYS A 131 13.82 14.48 10.04
CA LYS A 131 14.14 13.05 9.89
C LYS A 131 15.48 12.70 10.56
N GLN A 132 16.51 13.50 10.33
CA GLN A 132 17.82 13.29 10.94
C GLN A 132 17.74 13.36 12.46
N TYR A 133 17.02 14.35 13.02
CA TYR A 133 16.82 14.47 14.46
C TYR A 133 16.12 13.23 15.04
N LEU A 134 15.03 12.78 14.45
CA LEU A 134 14.32 11.57 14.88
C LEU A 134 15.20 10.31 14.77
N SER A 135 16.08 10.24 13.77
CA SER A 135 17.03 9.12 13.62
C SER A 135 18.07 9.10 14.76
N THR A 136 18.48 10.26 15.28
CA THR A 136 19.37 10.31 16.48
C THR A 136 18.67 9.83 17.75
N ALA A 137 17.35 9.90 17.81
CA ALA A 137 16.52 9.35 18.88
C ALA A 137 16.23 7.84 18.72
N VAL A 138 17.06 7.12 17.96
CA VAL A 138 17.00 5.66 17.75
C VAL A 138 15.76 5.22 16.97
N ILE A 139 15.11 6.09 16.23
CA ILE A 139 14.05 5.72 15.29
C ILE A 139 14.69 5.19 14.00
N SER A 140 14.35 3.96 13.61
CA SER A 140 14.85 3.37 12.37
C SER A 140 14.55 4.22 11.15
N ALA A 141 15.57 4.55 10.35
CA ALA A 141 15.44 5.38 9.14
C ALA A 141 14.45 4.81 8.12
N GLY A 142 14.25 3.49 8.09
CA GLY A 142 13.27 2.81 7.24
C GLY A 142 11.81 3.07 7.63
N ARG A 143 11.57 3.64 8.80
CA ARG A 143 10.24 4.06 9.27
C ARG A 143 9.92 5.52 8.93
N LEU A 144 10.90 6.28 8.45
CA LEU A 144 10.81 7.71 8.21
C LEU A 144 11.03 7.99 6.72
N SER A 145 10.05 8.56 6.06
CA SER A 145 10.14 9.09 4.69
C SER A 145 9.98 10.60 4.70
N THR A 146 10.50 11.27 3.69
CA THR A 146 10.38 12.71 3.50
C THR A 146 9.78 13.02 2.15
N ILE A 147 9.00 14.08 2.06
CA ILE A 147 8.54 14.69 0.82
C ILE A 147 8.50 16.21 1.01
N SER A 148 8.79 16.95 -0.03
CA SER A 148 8.59 18.40 -0.03
C SER A 148 7.44 18.77 -0.95
N TYR A 149 6.62 19.67 -0.49
CA TYR A 149 5.61 20.37 -1.28
C TYR A 149 5.98 21.84 -1.54
N GLY A 150 7.09 22.30 -0.94
CA GLY A 150 7.46 23.72 -1.06
C GLY A 150 6.28 24.61 -0.67
N GLU A 151 5.92 25.52 -1.56
CA GLU A 151 4.82 26.47 -1.41
C GLU A 151 3.47 25.96 -1.95
N GLU A 152 3.44 24.79 -2.60
CA GLU A 152 2.26 24.30 -3.33
C GLU A 152 1.06 23.94 -2.45
N ARG A 153 1.29 23.69 -1.16
CA ARG A 153 0.25 23.31 -0.19
C ARG A 153 0.23 24.21 1.03
N PRO A 154 -0.15 25.49 0.86
CA PRO A 154 -0.20 26.43 1.98
C PRO A 154 -1.30 26.03 2.98
N LEU A 155 -1.02 26.18 4.27
CA LEU A 155 -2.01 26.09 5.34
C LEU A 155 -2.88 27.34 5.38
N ASP A 156 -2.29 28.47 5.10
CA ASP A 156 -2.96 29.79 5.02
C ASP A 156 -2.53 30.45 3.70
N PRO A 157 -3.46 30.68 2.75
CA PRO A 157 -3.14 31.21 1.43
C PRO A 157 -2.92 32.72 1.41
N ALA A 158 -3.00 33.42 2.54
CA ALA A 158 -2.78 34.87 2.58
C ALA A 158 -1.30 35.23 2.43
N HIS A 159 -1.02 36.34 1.73
CA HIS A 159 0.32 36.84 1.46
C HIS A 159 0.77 37.85 2.52
N ASN A 160 0.93 37.39 3.77
CA ASN A 160 1.41 38.20 4.89
C ASN A 160 2.19 37.36 5.90
N GLU A 161 2.93 38.02 6.80
CA GLU A 161 3.82 37.32 7.74
C GLU A 161 3.06 36.32 8.65
N ALA A 162 1.82 36.60 9.02
CA ALA A 162 1.05 35.68 9.85
C ALA A 162 0.73 34.36 9.13
N ALA A 163 0.39 34.44 7.84
CA ALA A 163 0.17 33.28 6.97
C ALA A 163 1.50 32.57 6.68
N TRP A 164 2.52 33.33 6.30
CA TRP A 164 3.85 32.77 6.01
C TRP A 164 4.43 31.99 7.18
N ALA A 165 4.29 32.53 8.41
CA ALA A 165 4.75 31.84 9.60
C ALA A 165 4.06 30.46 9.81
N LYS A 166 2.77 30.34 9.46
CA LYS A 166 2.04 29.05 9.51
C LYS A 166 2.48 28.10 8.39
N ASN A 167 2.84 28.63 7.23
CA ASN A 167 3.22 27.85 6.08
C ASN A 167 4.65 27.27 6.20
N ARG A 168 5.55 27.96 6.91
CA ARG A 168 6.92 27.49 7.19
C ARG A 168 6.91 26.36 8.22
N ARG A 169 6.49 25.16 7.83
CA ARG A 169 6.30 24.03 8.74
C ARG A 169 6.75 22.69 8.13
N ASP A 170 6.97 21.73 9.00
CA ASP A 170 6.88 20.30 8.61
C ASP A 170 5.65 19.69 9.27
N HIS A 171 4.89 18.94 8.47
CA HIS A 171 3.75 18.16 8.88
C HIS A 171 4.10 16.68 8.93
N PHE A 172 3.46 15.91 9.83
CA PHE A 172 3.79 14.51 10.07
C PHE A 172 2.59 13.62 9.81
N VAL A 173 2.67 12.77 8.80
CA VAL A 173 1.60 11.85 8.40
C VAL A 173 1.99 10.42 8.75
N ILE A 174 1.13 9.71 9.49
CA ILE A 174 1.31 8.27 9.70
C ILE A 174 0.86 7.53 8.44
N THR A 175 1.78 6.77 7.83
CA THR A 175 1.55 6.05 6.56
C THR A 175 1.37 4.55 6.73
N GLY A 176 1.61 4.01 7.94
CA GLY A 176 1.44 2.59 8.26
C GLY A 176 1.53 2.33 9.75
N GLN A 177 0.89 1.25 10.18
CA GLN A 177 0.85 0.75 11.56
C GLN A 177 1.14 -0.74 11.58
#